data_bfe46418e1dc9e600b4e2c8005a9a9b0
#
_entry.id   bfe46418e1dc9e600b4e2c8005a9a9b0
#
_cell.length_a   1.000
_cell.length_b   1.000
_cell.length_c   1.000
_cell.angle_alpha   90.00
_cell.angle_beta   90.00
_cell.angle_gamma   90.00
#
_symmetry.space_group_name_H-M   'P 1'
#
loop_
_entity.id
_entity.type
_entity.pdbx_description
1 polymer ?
#
loop_
_entity_poly.entity_id
_entity_poly.type
_entity_poly.pdbx_seq_one_letter_code
_entity_poly.pdbx_strand_id
1 'polypeptide(L)'
;MKLSQLHLRTQKEAPKDESAINASLLIRAGFIEKLTSGVYDFLPLGLRVMRKIENIIREEMNNLGGQEILMASLQPKQNWEGTGRWKTFNALFKVKSQFNQWYALGPTHEEVVTPLAKKLLLSYKDLPFYLYQIQTKFRDEPRPKSGLLRTKEFMMKDLYSFHQDEKDLDNYYEKVKIGYSKIFKRLNLPVLIAEASGGTFSRYSHEFQVITKAGEDALYYCQHCGFCQNEEIIEDKKKCPHCHQKLQKIKGIEVGNIFKLKDKYSQAFNLKFRDLDGKEKFVQMGCYGLGISRIMGAMAEISHDQNGLIWPEAIAPYQFYLFPLLGGKTKEDKEVKKQTDILYQKMIKAGLEVLYDDREDITSGEKLKDADLLGIPKRIIISNRTLQKKSLEIKERKTDKIKLIKLKNFAMLVK
;
A
#
# COMPACT_ATOMS: atom_id res chain seq x y z
N MET A 1 21.75 -8.94 -2.32
CA MET A 1 22.05 -8.39 -0.98
C MET A 1 22.43 -9.55 -0.06
N LYS A 2 23.51 -9.43 0.69
CA LYS A 2 23.86 -10.39 1.75
C LYS A 2 23.20 -9.97 3.06
N LEU A 3 22.70 -10.93 3.83
CA LEU A 3 22.01 -10.64 5.09
C LEU A 3 22.97 -10.11 6.16
N SER A 4 24.24 -10.57 6.16
CA SER A 4 25.31 -10.04 7.02
C SER A 4 25.61 -8.54 6.82
N GLN A 5 25.21 -7.98 5.67
CA GLN A 5 25.39 -6.57 5.30
C GLN A 5 24.10 -5.74 5.52
N LEU A 6 23.00 -6.40 5.85
CA LEU A 6 21.73 -5.77 6.11
C LEU A 6 21.52 -5.66 7.62
N HIS A 7 21.35 -4.43 8.14
CA HIS A 7 21.02 -4.23 9.54
C HIS A 7 19.58 -4.68 9.81
N LEU A 8 19.40 -6.02 9.84
CA LEU A 8 18.13 -6.68 10.07
C LEU A 8 18.25 -7.59 11.29
N ARG A 9 17.27 -7.48 12.20
CA ARG A 9 17.11 -8.41 13.31
C ARG A 9 15.68 -8.93 13.32
N THR A 10 15.52 -10.24 13.17
CA THR A 10 14.25 -10.91 13.41
C THR A 10 14.06 -11.12 14.92
N GLN A 11 12.80 -11.08 15.36
CA GLN A 11 12.44 -11.26 16.77
C GLN A 11 11.57 -12.50 16.92
N LYS A 12 11.77 -13.27 18.00
CA LYS A 12 10.93 -14.44 18.32
C LYS A 12 9.53 -14.05 18.70
N GLU A 13 9.38 -12.95 19.46
CA GLU A 13 8.12 -12.44 19.97
C GLU A 13 7.92 -10.99 19.54
N ALA A 14 6.66 -10.62 19.38
CA ALA A 14 6.29 -9.21 19.16
C ALA A 14 6.38 -8.41 20.48
N PRO A 15 6.50 -7.08 20.41
CA PRO A 15 6.32 -6.23 21.57
C PRO A 15 4.99 -6.51 22.26
N LYS A 16 4.99 -6.54 23.61
CA LYS A 16 3.81 -6.89 24.42
C LYS A 16 2.62 -5.94 24.24
N ASP A 17 2.89 -4.70 23.84
CA ASP A 17 1.91 -3.66 23.59
C ASP A 17 1.35 -3.66 22.16
N GLU A 18 1.76 -4.63 21.31
CA GLU A 18 1.30 -4.73 19.94
C GLU A 18 0.42 -5.97 19.73
N SER A 19 -0.89 -5.73 19.61
CA SER A 19 -1.89 -6.79 19.44
C SER A 19 -2.32 -7.02 18.00
N ALA A 20 -2.03 -6.09 17.08
CA ALA A 20 -2.41 -6.23 15.68
C ALA A 20 -1.49 -7.21 14.96
N ILE A 21 -2.07 -8.18 14.25
CA ILE A 21 -1.32 -9.23 13.53
C ILE A 21 -0.34 -8.61 12.55
N ASN A 22 -0.77 -7.66 11.73
CA ASN A 22 0.08 -7.02 10.73
C ASN A 22 1.31 -6.35 11.37
N ALA A 23 1.15 -5.55 12.41
CA ALA A 23 2.27 -4.89 13.09
C ALA A 23 3.15 -5.89 13.81
N SER A 24 2.57 -6.87 14.53
CA SER A 24 3.31 -7.94 15.21
C SER A 24 4.24 -8.69 14.24
N LEU A 25 3.72 -9.12 13.07
CA LEU A 25 4.52 -9.83 12.07
C LEU A 25 5.57 -8.94 11.41
N LEU A 26 5.20 -7.71 11.06
CA LEU A 26 6.10 -6.77 10.40
C LEU A 26 7.26 -6.33 11.31
N ILE A 27 7.01 -6.11 12.60
CA ILE A 27 8.05 -5.79 13.60
C ILE A 27 8.95 -7.00 13.80
N ARG A 28 8.37 -8.17 14.06
CA ARG A 28 9.15 -9.41 14.26
C ARG A 28 10.04 -9.72 13.07
N ALA A 29 9.58 -9.49 11.87
CA ALA A 29 10.33 -9.72 10.64
C ALA A 29 11.27 -8.56 10.27
N GLY A 30 11.35 -7.48 11.05
CA GLY A 30 12.22 -6.34 10.81
C GLY A 30 11.87 -5.53 9.56
N PHE A 31 10.58 -5.39 9.26
CA PHE A 31 10.09 -4.52 8.18
C PHE A 31 9.79 -3.12 8.68
N ILE A 32 9.29 -3.01 9.90
CA ILE A 32 8.97 -1.74 10.55
C ILE A 32 9.45 -1.75 12.00
N GLU A 33 9.59 -0.55 12.57
CA GLU A 33 9.80 -0.34 14.00
C GLU A 33 8.77 0.68 14.50
N LYS A 34 8.23 0.46 15.70
CA LYS A 34 7.26 1.35 16.32
C LYS A 34 7.97 2.47 17.07
N LEU A 35 7.93 3.69 16.56
CA LEU A 35 8.49 4.85 17.24
C LEU A 35 7.61 5.29 18.41
N THR A 36 6.31 5.42 18.15
CA THR A 36 5.28 5.72 19.14
C THR A 36 3.91 5.26 18.62
N SER A 37 2.86 5.42 19.43
CA SER A 37 1.51 5.00 19.02
C SER A 37 1.06 5.67 17.74
N GLY A 38 0.86 4.86 16.69
CA GLY A 38 0.43 5.30 15.35
C GLY A 38 1.54 5.92 14.50
N VAL A 39 2.82 5.80 14.90
CA VAL A 39 3.98 6.28 14.14
C VAL A 39 4.99 5.14 14.04
N TYR A 40 5.39 4.80 12.80
CA TYR A 40 6.28 3.68 12.52
C TYR A 40 7.39 4.09 11.56
N ASP A 41 8.62 3.64 11.85
CA ASP A 41 9.75 3.69 10.93
C ASP A 41 9.69 2.50 9.97
N PHE A 42 9.97 2.73 8.69
CA PHE A 42 10.08 1.66 7.69
C PHE A 42 11.53 1.28 7.52
N LEU A 43 11.88 0.08 7.98
CA LEU A 43 13.22 -0.47 7.86
C LEU A 43 13.51 -0.91 6.43
N PRO A 44 14.77 -1.28 6.07
CA PRO A 44 15.13 -1.54 4.67
C PRO A 44 14.21 -2.51 3.92
N LEU A 45 13.75 -3.60 4.55
CA LEU A 45 12.81 -4.54 3.91
C LEU A 45 11.42 -3.93 3.73
N GLY A 46 10.92 -3.23 4.73
CA GLY A 46 9.63 -2.54 4.68
C GLY A 46 9.60 -1.47 3.61
N LEU A 47 10.65 -0.66 3.53
CA LEU A 47 10.78 0.37 2.51
C LEU A 47 10.82 -0.22 1.09
N ARG A 48 11.48 -1.39 0.90
CA ARG A 48 11.46 -2.08 -0.40
C ARG A 48 10.05 -2.51 -0.81
N VAL A 49 9.26 -3.07 0.11
CA VAL A 49 7.86 -3.44 -0.15
C VAL A 49 7.04 -2.21 -0.50
N MET A 50 7.14 -1.13 0.30
CA MET A 50 6.43 0.12 0.02
C MET A 50 6.74 0.68 -1.36
N ARG A 51 8.02 0.77 -1.74
CA ARG A 51 8.42 1.27 -3.06
C ARG A 51 7.89 0.42 -4.22
N LYS A 52 7.78 -0.90 -4.04
CA LYS A 52 7.15 -1.77 -5.05
C LYS A 52 5.64 -1.50 -5.18
N ILE A 53 4.94 -1.29 -4.06
CA ILE A 53 3.53 -0.87 -4.06
C ILE A 53 3.41 0.50 -4.76
N GLU A 54 4.24 1.48 -4.39
CA GLU A 54 4.28 2.81 -5.02
C GLU A 54 4.47 2.73 -6.53
N ASN A 55 5.40 1.89 -7.01
CA ASN A 55 5.69 1.77 -8.44
C ASN A 55 4.50 1.20 -9.21
N ILE A 56 3.81 0.17 -8.69
CA ILE A 56 2.59 -0.35 -9.29
C ILE A 56 1.51 0.72 -9.37
N ILE A 57 1.34 1.50 -8.31
CA ILE A 57 0.37 2.61 -8.26
C ILE A 57 0.77 3.71 -9.26
N ARG A 58 2.05 4.10 -9.30
CA ARG A 58 2.57 5.14 -10.21
C ARG A 58 2.32 4.80 -11.67
N GLU A 59 2.61 3.56 -12.07
CA GLU A 59 2.36 3.08 -13.42
C GLU A 59 0.88 3.20 -13.81
N GLU A 60 -0.04 2.79 -12.94
CA GLU A 60 -1.47 2.92 -13.23
C GLU A 60 -1.95 4.37 -13.21
N MET A 61 -1.39 5.24 -12.35
CA MET A 61 -1.72 6.68 -12.38
C MET A 61 -1.25 7.33 -13.68
N ASN A 62 -0.05 7.00 -14.16
CA ASN A 62 0.46 7.47 -15.45
C ASN A 62 -0.41 6.96 -16.62
N ASN A 63 -0.85 5.69 -16.58
CA ASN A 63 -1.77 5.12 -17.57
C ASN A 63 -3.14 5.82 -17.61
N LEU A 64 -3.56 6.43 -16.50
CA LEU A 64 -4.77 7.26 -16.41
C LEU A 64 -4.56 8.71 -16.85
N GLY A 65 -3.35 9.06 -17.32
CA GLY A 65 -2.98 10.41 -17.75
C GLY A 65 -2.60 11.35 -16.59
N GLY A 66 -2.41 10.81 -15.39
CA GLY A 66 -1.97 11.59 -14.22
C GLY A 66 -0.54 12.08 -14.37
N GLN A 67 -0.28 13.30 -13.93
CA GLN A 67 1.05 13.89 -13.86
C GLN A 67 1.52 13.92 -12.40
N GLU A 68 2.68 13.32 -12.13
CA GLU A 68 3.24 13.29 -10.76
C GLU A 68 3.80 14.65 -10.37
N ILE A 69 3.39 15.15 -9.22
CA ILE A 69 3.89 16.35 -8.57
C ILE A 69 4.24 16.06 -7.11
N LEU A 70 4.90 16.98 -6.44
CA LEU A 70 5.10 16.93 -5.00
C LEU A 70 4.68 18.25 -4.36
N MET A 71 3.62 18.24 -3.58
CA MET A 71 3.08 19.41 -2.90
C MET A 71 3.62 19.54 -1.47
N ALA A 72 3.57 20.75 -0.90
CA ALA A 72 4.03 20.98 0.46
C ALA A 72 3.14 20.29 1.51
N SER A 73 3.76 19.61 2.47
CA SER A 73 3.05 19.02 3.62
C SER A 73 2.69 20.06 4.66
N LEU A 74 3.47 21.16 4.77
CA LEU A 74 3.18 22.29 5.66
C LEU A 74 2.25 23.26 4.93
N GLN A 75 0.98 23.31 5.37
CA GLN A 75 -0.10 24.01 4.67
C GLN A 75 -0.53 25.25 5.44
N PRO A 76 -0.72 26.42 4.79
CA PRO A 76 -1.08 27.64 5.48
C PRO A 76 -2.52 27.59 6.00
N LYS A 77 -2.73 28.12 7.21
CA LYS A 77 -4.04 28.16 7.89
C LYS A 77 -5.14 28.79 7.02
N GLN A 78 -4.80 29.84 6.26
CA GLN A 78 -5.75 30.59 5.43
C GLN A 78 -6.44 29.70 4.40
N ASN A 79 -5.73 28.74 3.79
CA ASN A 79 -6.33 27.80 2.83
C ASN A 79 -7.40 26.93 3.50
N TRP A 80 -7.14 26.47 4.72
CA TRP A 80 -8.07 25.65 5.51
C TRP A 80 -9.26 26.47 6.03
N GLU A 81 -9.05 27.74 6.35
CA GLU A 81 -10.14 28.67 6.71
C GLU A 81 -11.05 28.95 5.51
N GLY A 82 -10.47 29.10 4.31
CA GLY A 82 -11.23 29.31 3.08
C GLY A 82 -12.22 28.20 2.76
N THR A 83 -11.94 26.95 3.15
CA THR A 83 -12.86 25.82 3.01
C THR A 83 -13.72 25.57 4.27
N GLY A 84 -13.50 26.32 5.35
CA GLY A 84 -14.12 26.09 6.66
C GLY A 84 -13.57 24.87 7.42
N ARG A 85 -12.68 24.09 6.80
CA ARG A 85 -12.17 22.82 7.36
C ARG A 85 -11.15 23.01 8.49
N TRP A 86 -10.62 24.21 8.70
CA TRP A 86 -9.79 24.51 9.87
C TRP A 86 -10.48 24.19 11.19
N LYS A 87 -11.80 24.39 11.25
CA LYS A 87 -12.61 24.11 12.44
C LYS A 87 -13.25 22.73 12.44
N THR A 88 -13.63 22.23 11.26
CA THR A 88 -14.50 21.05 11.11
C THR A 88 -13.74 19.74 10.80
N PHE A 89 -12.44 19.80 10.43
CA PHE A 89 -11.65 18.60 10.21
C PHE A 89 -10.99 18.15 11.52
N ASN A 90 -11.61 17.20 12.19
CA ASN A 90 -11.24 16.79 13.57
C ASN A 90 -9.84 16.19 13.69
N ALA A 91 -9.30 15.59 12.63
CA ALA A 91 -7.97 14.96 12.63
C ALA A 91 -6.86 15.89 12.08
N LEU A 92 -7.03 17.22 12.17
CA LEU A 92 -6.05 18.17 11.68
C LEU A 92 -4.96 18.46 12.71
N PHE A 93 -3.71 18.10 12.42
CA PHE A 93 -2.56 18.61 13.16
C PHE A 93 -2.37 20.10 12.90
N LYS A 94 -2.56 20.92 13.92
CA LYS A 94 -2.36 22.37 13.89
C LYS A 94 -1.04 22.72 14.55
N VAL A 95 -0.13 23.33 13.78
CA VAL A 95 1.22 23.67 14.23
C VAL A 95 1.38 25.19 14.27
N LYS A 96 1.85 25.71 15.39
CA LYS A 96 2.18 27.11 15.57
C LYS A 96 3.69 27.30 15.48
N SER A 97 4.16 28.13 14.57
CA SER A 97 5.58 28.47 14.45
C SER A 97 6.02 29.41 15.58
N GLN A 98 7.32 29.53 15.78
CA GLN A 98 7.91 30.51 16.72
C GLN A 98 7.56 31.98 16.36
N PHE A 99 7.24 32.23 15.11
CA PHE A 99 6.85 33.55 14.59
C PHE A 99 5.33 33.77 14.61
N ASN A 100 4.59 33.04 15.45
CA ASN A 100 3.13 33.13 15.59
C ASN A 100 2.32 32.81 14.32
N GLN A 101 2.91 32.14 13.31
CA GLN A 101 2.21 31.67 12.13
C GLN A 101 1.60 30.29 12.40
N TRP A 102 0.35 30.10 11.95
CA TRP A 102 -0.34 28.82 12.07
C TRP A 102 -0.34 28.05 10.74
N TYR A 103 -0.06 26.77 10.85
CA TYR A 103 -0.04 25.82 9.72
C TYR A 103 -0.82 24.55 10.09
N ALA A 104 -1.18 23.79 9.07
CA ALA A 104 -1.60 22.42 9.20
C ALA A 104 -0.52 21.48 8.64
N LEU A 105 -0.29 20.32 9.27
CA LEU A 105 0.37 19.21 8.59
C LEU A 105 -0.66 18.50 7.72
N GLY A 106 -0.39 18.36 6.42
CA GLY A 106 -1.35 17.95 5.40
C GLY A 106 -1.95 16.55 5.63
N PRO A 107 -3.23 16.43 6.02
CA PRO A 107 -3.95 15.15 6.04
C PRO A 107 -4.48 14.75 4.66
N THR A 108 -4.59 15.72 3.77
CA THR A 108 -5.05 15.71 2.38
C THR A 108 -4.61 17.02 1.71
N HIS A 109 -4.79 17.19 0.40
CA HIS A 109 -4.22 18.36 -0.32
C HIS A 109 -5.23 19.12 -1.20
N GLU A 110 -6.53 19.02 -0.99
CA GLU A 110 -7.53 19.81 -1.71
C GLU A 110 -7.26 21.31 -1.54
N GLU A 111 -6.90 21.75 -0.32
CA GLU A 111 -6.56 23.13 0.04
C GLU A 111 -5.26 23.64 -0.58
N VAL A 112 -4.45 22.76 -1.16
CA VAL A 112 -3.18 23.11 -1.82
C VAL A 112 -3.30 22.98 -3.33
N VAL A 113 -3.86 21.87 -3.81
CA VAL A 113 -3.94 21.59 -5.24
C VAL A 113 -4.92 22.54 -5.96
N THR A 114 -6.00 22.97 -5.29
CA THR A 114 -6.97 23.86 -5.92
C THR A 114 -6.39 25.25 -6.21
N PRO A 115 -5.71 25.94 -5.28
CA PRO A 115 -4.99 27.17 -5.59
C PRO A 115 -3.85 26.99 -6.62
N LEU A 116 -3.18 25.81 -6.62
CA LEU A 116 -2.17 25.49 -7.63
C LEU A 116 -2.81 25.35 -9.02
N ALA A 117 -3.90 24.61 -9.14
CA ALA A 117 -4.64 24.42 -10.37
C ALA A 117 -5.11 25.76 -10.98
N LYS A 118 -5.50 26.72 -10.14
CA LYS A 118 -5.87 28.07 -10.58
C LYS A 118 -4.73 28.80 -11.30
N LYS A 119 -3.47 28.50 -10.97
CA LYS A 119 -2.30 29.09 -11.65
C LYS A 119 -1.97 28.37 -12.96
N LEU A 120 -2.37 27.10 -13.09
CA LEU A 120 -2.09 26.26 -14.26
C LEU A 120 -3.19 26.37 -15.32
N LEU A 121 -4.43 26.67 -14.92
CA LEU A 121 -5.59 26.75 -15.79
C LEU A 121 -5.71 28.15 -16.39
N LEU A 122 -5.43 28.29 -17.68
CA LEU A 122 -5.52 29.55 -18.42
C LEU A 122 -6.80 29.61 -19.25
N SER A 123 -7.28 28.50 -19.78
CA SER A 123 -8.48 28.42 -20.60
C SER A 123 -9.16 27.05 -20.51
N TYR A 124 -10.39 26.94 -21.06
CA TYR A 124 -11.09 25.65 -21.17
C TYR A 124 -10.29 24.59 -21.94
N LYS A 125 -9.35 24.97 -22.80
CA LYS A 125 -8.51 24.03 -23.57
C LYS A 125 -7.53 23.26 -22.71
N ASP A 126 -7.24 23.75 -21.49
CA ASP A 126 -6.36 23.09 -20.53
C ASP A 126 -7.08 21.98 -19.77
N LEU A 127 -8.42 21.89 -19.87
CA LEU A 127 -9.25 20.88 -19.23
C LEU A 127 -9.61 19.75 -20.20
N PRO A 128 -9.65 18.47 -19.73
CA PRO A 128 -9.33 18.04 -18.37
C PRO A 128 -7.83 17.84 -18.15
N PHE A 129 -7.39 17.95 -16.88
CA PHE A 129 -6.04 17.56 -16.46
C PHE A 129 -6.06 16.89 -15.09
N TYR A 130 -4.98 16.13 -14.79
CA TYR A 130 -4.90 15.26 -13.63
C TYR A 130 -3.54 15.38 -12.97
N LEU A 131 -3.54 15.67 -11.66
CA LEU A 131 -2.31 15.81 -10.86
C LEU A 131 -2.34 14.80 -9.73
N TYR A 132 -1.26 14.07 -9.51
CA TYR A 132 -1.15 13.18 -8.37
C TYR A 132 0.19 13.31 -7.66
N GLN A 133 0.21 12.87 -6.42
CA GLN A 133 1.44 12.73 -5.64
C GLN A 133 1.43 11.44 -4.83
N ILE A 134 2.63 11.02 -4.43
CA ILE A 134 2.87 10.03 -3.39
C ILE A 134 3.59 10.77 -2.27
N GLN A 135 2.90 10.97 -1.14
CA GLN A 135 3.32 11.90 -0.10
C GLN A 135 2.90 11.42 1.27
N THR A 136 3.73 11.69 2.28
CA THR A 136 3.36 11.51 3.69
C THR A 136 2.16 12.39 4.06
N LYS A 137 1.20 11.80 4.76
CA LYS A 137 0.04 12.48 5.33
C LYS A 137 0.06 12.38 6.84
N PHE A 138 -0.55 13.36 7.49
CA PHE A 138 -0.60 13.47 8.94
C PHE A 138 -2.06 13.60 9.39
N ARG A 139 -2.49 12.71 10.28
CA ARG A 139 -3.82 12.78 10.87
C ARG A 139 -3.72 12.63 12.38
N ASP A 140 -4.21 13.60 13.12
CA ASP A 140 -4.23 13.57 14.59
C ASP A 140 -5.31 12.59 15.08
N GLU A 141 -5.04 11.31 14.83
CA GLU A 141 -5.93 10.22 15.24
C GLU A 141 -5.90 10.10 16.78
N PRO A 142 -7.05 10.27 17.45
CA PRO A 142 -7.09 10.24 18.91
C PRO A 142 -6.78 8.85 19.47
N ARG A 143 -7.06 7.79 18.72
CA ARG A 143 -6.81 6.39 19.09
C ARG A 143 -6.25 5.62 17.91
N PRO A 144 -4.97 5.83 17.58
CA PRO A 144 -4.32 4.99 16.56
C PRO A 144 -4.27 3.56 17.08
N LYS A 145 -4.68 2.61 16.25
CA LYS A 145 -4.78 1.20 16.59
C LYS A 145 -4.63 0.34 15.35
N SER A 146 -4.57 -0.97 15.54
CA SER A 146 -4.52 -1.93 14.45
C SER A 146 -3.27 -1.82 13.56
N GLY A 147 -2.12 -1.45 14.15
CA GLY A 147 -0.84 -1.38 13.45
C GLY A 147 -0.85 -0.36 12.31
N LEU A 148 -0.42 -0.77 11.11
CA LEU A 148 -0.37 0.11 9.93
C LEU A 148 -1.75 0.44 9.34
N LEU A 149 -2.84 -0.11 9.86
CA LEU A 149 -4.18 0.12 9.33
C LEU A 149 -4.73 1.49 9.70
N ARG A 150 -4.33 2.04 10.87
CA ARG A 150 -4.76 3.37 11.34
C ARG A 150 -3.64 4.08 12.09
N THR A 151 -2.91 4.90 11.39
CA THR A 151 -1.71 5.60 11.86
C THR A 151 -1.90 7.12 11.84
N LYS A 152 -1.04 7.82 12.59
CA LYS A 152 -0.99 9.31 12.61
C LYS A 152 -0.17 9.87 11.45
N GLU A 153 0.84 9.12 11.04
CA GLU A 153 1.70 9.42 9.90
C GLU A 153 1.72 8.23 8.95
N PHE A 154 1.48 8.47 7.65
CA PHE A 154 1.38 7.40 6.67
C PHE A 154 1.62 7.89 5.25
N MET A 155 2.07 7.00 4.38
CA MET A 155 2.23 7.25 2.95
C MET A 155 0.91 7.07 2.22
N MET A 156 0.54 8.07 1.40
CA MET A 156 -0.67 8.04 0.58
C MET A 156 -0.36 8.47 -0.85
N LYS A 157 -1.01 7.85 -1.84
CA LYS A 157 -1.18 8.42 -3.15
C LYS A 157 -2.52 9.15 -3.18
N ASP A 158 -2.49 10.41 -3.53
CA ASP A 158 -3.67 11.24 -3.79
C ASP A 158 -3.59 11.81 -5.21
N LEU A 159 -4.65 11.55 -5.99
CA LEU A 159 -4.84 12.07 -7.34
C LEU A 159 -6.03 13.03 -7.31
N TYR A 160 -5.89 14.13 -8.04
CA TYR A 160 -6.90 15.16 -8.23
C TYR A 160 -7.15 15.36 -9.71
N SER A 161 -8.43 15.39 -10.10
CA SER A 161 -8.84 15.61 -11.47
C SER A 161 -9.65 16.91 -11.61
N PHE A 162 -9.51 17.58 -12.74
CA PHE A 162 -10.10 18.87 -13.03
C PHE A 162 -10.82 18.81 -14.38
N HIS A 163 -12.10 19.15 -14.42
CA HIS A 163 -13.00 18.91 -15.55
C HIS A 163 -13.87 20.13 -15.87
N GLN A 164 -14.33 20.19 -17.12
CA GLN A 164 -15.23 21.26 -17.57
C GLN A 164 -16.64 21.10 -17.03
N ASP A 165 -17.12 19.86 -16.90
CA ASP A 165 -18.49 19.53 -16.49
C ASP A 165 -18.55 18.22 -15.69
N GLU A 166 -19.72 17.95 -15.12
CA GLU A 166 -19.96 16.73 -14.31
C GLU A 166 -19.89 15.44 -15.16
N LYS A 167 -20.27 15.49 -16.44
CA LYS A 167 -20.22 14.30 -17.32
C LYS A 167 -18.79 13.85 -17.57
N ASP A 168 -17.87 14.79 -17.80
CA ASP A 168 -16.45 14.47 -17.97
C ASP A 168 -15.85 13.96 -16.65
N LEU A 169 -16.21 14.58 -15.51
CA LEU A 169 -15.83 14.08 -14.19
C LEU A 169 -16.34 12.64 -13.96
N ASP A 170 -17.61 12.35 -14.31
CA ASP A 170 -18.20 11.02 -14.14
C ASP A 170 -17.47 9.96 -14.99
N ASN A 171 -17.15 10.29 -16.23
CA ASN A 171 -16.40 9.41 -17.13
C ASN A 171 -15.00 9.11 -16.56
N TYR A 172 -14.31 10.11 -16.04
CA TYR A 172 -12.98 9.91 -15.46
C TYR A 172 -13.04 9.15 -14.14
N TYR A 173 -14.05 9.40 -13.32
CA TYR A 173 -14.30 8.67 -12.08
C TYR A 173 -14.41 7.16 -12.31
N GLU A 174 -15.18 6.73 -13.33
CA GLU A 174 -15.28 5.32 -13.69
C GLU A 174 -13.95 4.75 -14.22
N LYS A 175 -13.18 5.52 -15.00
CA LYS A 175 -11.83 5.13 -15.43
C LYS A 175 -10.89 4.88 -14.23
N VAL A 176 -10.92 5.78 -13.23
CA VAL A 176 -10.10 5.63 -12.02
C VAL A 176 -10.55 4.41 -11.21
N LYS A 177 -11.85 4.15 -11.08
CA LYS A 177 -12.38 2.97 -10.39
C LYS A 177 -11.86 1.66 -11.02
N ILE A 178 -11.83 1.60 -12.36
CA ILE A 178 -11.25 0.47 -13.10
C ILE A 178 -9.72 0.41 -12.89
N GLY A 179 -9.02 1.55 -12.91
CA GLY A 179 -7.57 1.63 -12.65
C GLY A 179 -7.21 1.11 -11.27
N TYR A 180 -7.97 1.47 -10.24
CA TYR A 180 -7.76 0.95 -8.88
C TYR A 180 -7.97 -0.56 -8.81
N SER A 181 -8.99 -1.09 -9.49
CA SER A 181 -9.20 -2.54 -9.58
C SER A 181 -8.00 -3.26 -10.21
N LYS A 182 -7.35 -2.65 -11.22
CA LYS A 182 -6.11 -3.18 -11.81
C LYS A 182 -4.94 -3.14 -10.82
N ILE A 183 -4.78 -2.04 -10.06
CA ILE A 183 -3.76 -1.94 -9.00
C ILE A 183 -3.91 -3.10 -8.02
N PHE A 184 -5.08 -3.30 -7.44
CA PHE A 184 -5.30 -4.35 -6.46
C PHE A 184 -5.14 -5.75 -7.03
N LYS A 185 -5.53 -5.97 -8.28
CA LYS A 185 -5.25 -7.23 -9.00
C LYS A 185 -3.74 -7.48 -9.16
N ARG A 186 -2.95 -6.48 -9.54
CA ARG A 186 -1.48 -6.57 -9.66
C ARG A 186 -0.81 -6.81 -8.31
N LEU A 187 -1.33 -6.21 -7.25
CA LEU A 187 -0.88 -6.43 -5.87
C LEU A 187 -1.28 -7.82 -5.33
N ASN A 188 -2.14 -8.55 -6.05
CA ASN A 188 -2.78 -9.79 -5.55
C ASN A 188 -3.51 -9.57 -4.22
N LEU A 189 -4.15 -8.40 -4.05
CA LEU A 189 -4.92 -8.00 -2.89
C LEU A 189 -6.42 -8.02 -3.23
N PRO A 190 -7.20 -8.98 -2.73
CA PRO A 190 -8.62 -9.03 -3.00
C PRO A 190 -9.36 -7.89 -2.30
N VAL A 191 -10.12 -7.10 -3.07
CA VAL A 191 -10.93 -6.00 -2.56
C VAL A 191 -12.37 -6.11 -3.03
N LEU A 192 -13.31 -5.65 -2.20
CA LEU A 192 -14.68 -5.33 -2.60
C LEU A 192 -14.79 -3.81 -2.77
N ILE A 193 -15.57 -3.39 -3.76
CA ILE A 193 -15.92 -1.98 -3.93
C ILE A 193 -17.23 -1.75 -3.20
N ALA A 194 -17.20 -0.92 -2.17
CA ALA A 194 -18.37 -0.58 -1.36
C ALA A 194 -18.78 0.87 -1.62
N GLU A 195 -20.08 1.09 -1.78
CA GLU A 195 -20.63 2.43 -1.70
C GLU A 195 -20.61 2.90 -0.24
N ALA A 196 -20.20 4.15 -0.01
CA ALA A 196 -20.08 4.74 1.31
C ALA A 196 -20.49 6.21 1.34
N SER A 197 -20.61 6.77 2.54
CA SER A 197 -20.73 8.21 2.72
C SER A 197 -19.43 8.90 2.28
N GLY A 198 -19.55 9.96 1.48
CA GLY A 198 -18.40 10.78 1.11
C GLY A 198 -17.92 11.72 2.24
N GLY A 199 -18.56 11.70 3.40
CA GLY A 199 -18.20 12.49 4.57
C GLY A 199 -18.11 13.99 4.27
N THR A 200 -16.97 14.60 4.62
CA THR A 200 -16.74 16.03 4.38
C THR A 200 -16.36 16.35 2.93
N PHE A 201 -16.17 15.36 2.06
CA PHE A 201 -15.74 15.56 0.67
C PHE A 201 -16.92 15.62 -0.30
N SER A 202 -17.81 14.63 -0.25
CA SER A 202 -18.95 14.49 -1.15
C SER A 202 -20.11 13.76 -0.46
N ARG A 203 -21.28 13.70 -1.12
CA ARG A 203 -22.45 12.97 -0.59
C ARG A 203 -22.20 11.44 -0.57
N TYR A 204 -21.59 10.90 -1.64
CA TYR A 204 -21.27 9.49 -1.81
C TYR A 204 -19.84 9.31 -2.29
N SER A 205 -19.28 8.15 -1.98
CA SER A 205 -17.95 7.72 -2.43
C SER A 205 -17.96 6.22 -2.73
N HIS A 206 -16.90 5.73 -3.36
CA HIS A 206 -16.63 4.29 -3.45
C HIS A 206 -15.33 3.98 -2.72
N GLU A 207 -15.45 3.05 -1.78
CA GLU A 207 -14.33 2.54 -0.98
C GLU A 207 -13.88 1.19 -1.51
N PHE A 208 -12.58 0.97 -1.51
CA PHE A 208 -11.97 -0.33 -1.82
C PHE A 208 -11.62 -1.00 -0.50
N GLN A 209 -12.35 -2.07 -0.18
CA GLN A 209 -12.37 -2.71 1.12
C GLN A 209 -11.71 -4.10 1.08
N VAL A 210 -10.70 -4.35 1.90
CA VAL A 210 -10.12 -5.67 2.15
C VAL A 210 -10.89 -6.35 3.27
N ILE A 211 -11.47 -7.51 2.98
CA ILE A 211 -12.31 -8.22 3.95
C ILE A 211 -11.47 -8.97 4.94
N THR A 212 -11.62 -8.64 6.23
CA THR A 212 -10.94 -9.29 7.35
C THR A 212 -11.68 -9.03 8.66
N LYS A 213 -11.50 -9.92 9.63
CA LYS A 213 -12.04 -9.75 10.99
C LYS A 213 -11.44 -8.53 11.74
N ALA A 214 -10.22 -8.14 11.39
CA ALA A 214 -9.53 -6.97 11.94
C ALA A 214 -10.06 -5.63 11.37
N GLY A 215 -10.93 -5.68 10.35
CA GLY A 215 -11.53 -4.51 9.74
C GLY A 215 -12.36 -3.67 10.72
N GLU A 216 -12.32 -2.36 10.57
CA GLU A 216 -13.08 -1.41 11.38
C GLU A 216 -14.44 -1.09 10.77
N ASP A 217 -14.54 -1.12 9.43
CA ASP A 217 -15.75 -0.79 8.71
C ASP A 217 -16.72 -1.96 8.69
N ALA A 218 -17.99 -1.69 8.97
CA ALA A 218 -19.06 -2.65 8.84
C ALA A 218 -19.74 -2.50 7.47
N LEU A 219 -19.74 -3.57 6.70
CA LEU A 219 -20.24 -3.61 5.33
C LEU A 219 -21.36 -4.62 5.20
N TYR A 220 -22.29 -4.35 4.29
CA TYR A 220 -23.34 -5.28 3.88
C TYR A 220 -23.08 -5.71 2.44
N TYR A 221 -22.86 -6.99 2.26
CA TYR A 221 -22.43 -7.60 1.00
C TYR A 221 -23.41 -8.65 0.50
N CYS A 222 -23.72 -8.60 -0.79
CA CYS A 222 -24.51 -9.59 -1.49
C CYS A 222 -23.61 -10.54 -2.28
N GLN A 223 -23.53 -11.80 -1.88
CA GLN A 223 -22.73 -12.81 -2.59
C GLN A 223 -23.26 -13.11 -4.00
N HIS A 224 -24.56 -12.89 -4.26
CA HIS A 224 -25.19 -13.23 -5.53
C HIS A 224 -24.85 -12.22 -6.65
N CYS A 225 -24.92 -10.91 -6.37
CA CYS A 225 -24.72 -9.89 -7.39
C CYS A 225 -23.49 -8.99 -7.17
N GLY A 226 -22.74 -9.19 -6.07
CA GLY A 226 -21.55 -8.39 -5.75
C GLY A 226 -21.85 -7.02 -5.14
N PHE A 227 -23.12 -6.64 -4.92
CA PHE A 227 -23.47 -5.40 -4.25
C PHE A 227 -22.79 -5.32 -2.88
N CYS A 228 -22.19 -4.18 -2.57
CA CYS A 228 -21.58 -3.92 -1.27
C CYS A 228 -21.80 -2.46 -0.86
N GLN A 229 -22.22 -2.24 0.36
CA GLN A 229 -22.50 -0.91 0.88
C GLN A 229 -22.07 -0.81 2.36
N ASN A 230 -21.56 0.36 2.75
CA ASN A 230 -21.19 0.65 4.14
C ASN A 230 -22.44 0.76 5.02
N GLU A 231 -22.34 0.31 6.28
CA GLU A 231 -23.43 0.36 7.26
C GLU A 231 -24.00 1.75 7.48
N GLU A 232 -23.21 2.79 7.21
CA GLU A 232 -23.61 4.20 7.41
C GLU A 232 -24.72 4.66 6.46
N ILE A 233 -24.81 4.05 5.26
CA ILE A 233 -25.73 4.52 4.22
C ILE A 233 -26.74 3.46 3.76
N ILE A 234 -26.65 2.23 4.27
CA ILE A 234 -27.57 1.16 3.88
C ILE A 234 -28.93 1.29 4.59
N GLU A 235 -30.01 1.30 3.83
CA GLU A 235 -31.37 1.41 4.35
C GLU A 235 -31.91 0.05 4.82
N ASP A 236 -31.91 -0.96 3.95
CA ASP A 236 -32.32 -2.33 4.30
C ASP A 236 -31.09 -3.23 4.53
N LYS A 237 -30.88 -3.58 5.80
CA LYS A 237 -29.77 -4.46 6.22
C LYS A 237 -30.02 -5.95 5.95
N LYS A 238 -31.20 -6.32 5.46
CA LYS A 238 -31.60 -7.73 5.27
C LYS A 238 -31.56 -8.15 3.82
N LYS A 239 -32.07 -7.31 2.91
CA LYS A 239 -32.25 -7.63 1.49
C LYS A 239 -31.40 -6.71 0.59
N CYS A 240 -30.80 -7.31 -0.42
CA CYS A 240 -30.07 -6.59 -1.46
C CYS A 240 -31.02 -5.72 -2.30
N PRO A 241 -30.75 -4.43 -2.48
CA PRO A 241 -31.60 -3.57 -3.31
C PRO A 241 -31.62 -3.95 -4.79
N HIS A 242 -30.58 -4.66 -5.28
CA HIS A 242 -30.43 -5.03 -6.68
C HIS A 242 -31.11 -6.36 -7.03
N CYS A 243 -30.95 -7.38 -6.18
CA CYS A 243 -31.40 -8.74 -6.50
C CYS A 243 -32.27 -9.39 -5.41
N HIS A 244 -32.60 -8.64 -4.37
CA HIS A 244 -33.46 -9.03 -3.24
C HIS A 244 -32.98 -10.25 -2.42
N GLN A 245 -31.77 -10.76 -2.70
CA GLN A 245 -31.13 -11.82 -1.92
C GLN A 245 -30.65 -11.28 -0.56
N LYS A 246 -30.42 -12.22 0.38
CA LYS A 246 -29.96 -11.89 1.73
C LYS A 246 -28.60 -11.22 1.71
N LEU A 247 -28.47 -10.12 2.45
CA LEU A 247 -27.18 -9.46 2.70
C LEU A 247 -26.44 -10.12 3.86
N GLN A 248 -25.12 -10.13 3.77
CA GLN A 248 -24.22 -10.57 4.83
C GLN A 248 -23.50 -9.37 5.43
N LYS A 249 -23.50 -9.25 6.76
CA LYS A 249 -22.68 -8.27 7.46
C LYS A 249 -21.25 -8.81 7.56
N ILE A 250 -20.30 -8.06 7.03
CA ILE A 250 -18.85 -8.38 7.02
C ILE A 250 -18.07 -7.18 7.53
N LYS A 251 -16.78 -7.39 7.85
CA LYS A 251 -15.86 -6.32 8.23
C LYS A 251 -14.81 -6.10 7.15
N GLY A 252 -14.45 -4.84 6.92
CA GLY A 252 -13.46 -4.44 5.94
C GLY A 252 -12.45 -3.43 6.45
N ILE A 253 -11.34 -3.32 5.72
CA ILE A 253 -10.31 -2.30 5.85
C ILE A 253 -10.36 -1.46 4.58
N GLU A 254 -10.67 -0.17 4.69
CA GLU A 254 -10.60 0.78 3.59
C GLU A 254 -9.14 1.01 3.18
N VAL A 255 -8.73 0.52 2.01
CA VAL A 255 -7.38 0.72 1.46
C VAL A 255 -7.32 1.78 0.37
N GLY A 256 -8.45 2.23 -0.13
CA GLY A 256 -8.59 3.31 -1.09
C GLY A 256 -10.00 3.86 -1.11
N ASN A 257 -10.13 5.13 -1.51
CA ASN A 257 -11.41 5.81 -1.65
C ASN A 257 -11.38 6.81 -2.80
N ILE A 258 -12.51 7.00 -3.47
CA ILE A 258 -12.68 7.91 -4.60
C ILE A 258 -13.91 8.78 -4.40
N PHE A 259 -13.77 10.09 -4.68
CA PHE A 259 -14.77 11.11 -4.39
C PHE A 259 -15.02 12.01 -5.59
N LYS A 260 -16.29 12.36 -5.84
CA LYS A 260 -16.67 13.44 -6.74
C LYS A 260 -16.81 14.73 -5.91
N LEU A 261 -15.78 15.56 -5.89
CA LEU A 261 -15.78 16.82 -5.13
C LEU A 261 -16.69 17.87 -5.76
N LYS A 262 -16.97 17.72 -7.05
CA LYS A 262 -17.69 18.69 -7.89
C LYS A 262 -17.02 20.07 -7.81
N ASP A 263 -17.79 21.12 -7.65
CA ASP A 263 -17.30 22.51 -7.60
C ASP A 263 -17.05 23.05 -6.18
N LYS A 264 -17.17 22.22 -5.15
CA LYS A 264 -17.04 22.64 -3.75
C LYS A 264 -15.75 23.39 -3.46
N TYR A 265 -14.60 22.87 -3.86
CA TYR A 265 -13.31 23.52 -3.65
C TYR A 265 -13.03 24.59 -4.68
N SER A 266 -13.53 24.44 -5.90
CA SER A 266 -13.44 25.46 -6.95
C SER A 266 -14.16 26.73 -6.54
N GLN A 267 -15.31 26.65 -5.90
CA GLN A 267 -16.01 27.79 -5.32
C GLN A 267 -15.19 28.44 -4.19
N ALA A 268 -14.69 27.65 -3.24
CA ALA A 268 -13.92 28.17 -2.10
C ALA A 268 -12.67 28.95 -2.50
N PHE A 269 -12.00 28.57 -3.60
CA PHE A 269 -10.78 29.22 -4.12
C PHE A 269 -10.99 30.05 -5.37
N ASN A 270 -12.24 30.21 -5.81
CA ASN A 270 -12.59 30.91 -7.06
C ASN A 270 -11.81 30.37 -8.26
N LEU A 271 -11.77 29.03 -8.40
CA LEU A 271 -11.18 28.35 -9.55
C LEU A 271 -12.22 28.23 -10.66
N LYS A 272 -12.11 29.10 -11.64
CA LYS A 272 -13.01 29.22 -12.79
C LYS A 272 -12.24 29.15 -14.11
N PHE A 273 -12.95 28.83 -15.17
CA PHE A 273 -12.48 28.94 -16.55
C PHE A 273 -13.55 29.65 -17.40
N ARG A 274 -13.14 30.20 -18.54
CA ARG A 274 -14.06 30.70 -19.55
C ARG A 274 -14.33 29.61 -20.56
N ASP A 275 -15.61 29.28 -20.71
CA ASP A 275 -16.10 28.33 -21.70
C ASP A 275 -16.08 28.93 -23.13
N LEU A 276 -16.38 28.08 -24.12
CA LEU A 276 -16.51 28.48 -25.54
C LEU A 276 -17.46 29.68 -25.74
N ASP A 277 -18.53 29.76 -24.95
CA ASP A 277 -19.52 30.83 -24.99
C ASP A 277 -19.08 32.09 -24.25
N GLY A 278 -17.83 32.18 -23.76
CA GLY A 278 -17.33 33.29 -22.98
C GLY A 278 -17.81 33.37 -21.54
N LYS A 279 -18.65 32.39 -21.09
CA LYS A 279 -19.18 32.36 -19.73
C LYS A 279 -18.17 31.78 -18.75
N GLU A 280 -18.10 32.34 -17.57
CA GLU A 280 -17.32 31.77 -16.46
C GLU A 280 -18.06 30.62 -15.82
N LYS A 281 -17.36 29.48 -15.64
CA LYS A 281 -17.85 28.28 -14.95
C LYS A 281 -16.84 27.84 -13.90
N PHE A 282 -17.32 27.26 -12.81
CA PHE A 282 -16.45 26.61 -11.83
C PHE A 282 -15.99 25.23 -12.35
N VAL A 283 -14.73 24.90 -12.10
CA VAL A 283 -14.13 23.62 -12.46
C VAL A 283 -14.75 22.51 -11.61
N GLN A 284 -15.09 21.39 -12.24
CA GLN A 284 -15.53 20.18 -11.53
C GLN A 284 -14.30 19.36 -11.12
N MET A 285 -14.25 18.91 -9.87
CA MET A 285 -13.10 18.25 -9.30
C MET A 285 -13.42 16.82 -8.81
N GLY A 286 -12.45 15.92 -8.95
CA GLY A 286 -12.43 14.62 -8.32
C GLY A 286 -11.21 14.45 -7.41
N CYS A 287 -11.34 13.60 -6.38
CA CYS A 287 -10.24 13.23 -5.48
C CYS A 287 -10.22 11.70 -5.31
N TYR A 288 -9.01 11.12 -5.37
CA TYR A 288 -8.85 9.67 -5.42
C TYR A 288 -7.64 9.27 -4.59
N GLY A 289 -7.86 8.64 -3.43
CA GLY A 289 -6.84 8.30 -2.44
C GLY A 289 -6.55 6.81 -2.33
N LEU A 290 -5.26 6.43 -2.15
CA LEU A 290 -4.81 5.09 -1.79
C LEU A 290 -3.82 5.18 -0.63
N GLY A 291 -4.09 4.49 0.47
CA GLY A 291 -3.20 4.43 1.63
C GLY A 291 -2.11 3.38 1.43
N ILE A 292 -0.91 3.76 1.01
CA ILE A 292 0.18 2.84 0.65
C ILE A 292 0.65 2.04 1.88
N SER A 293 0.90 2.72 3.00
CA SER A 293 1.26 2.04 4.26
C SER A 293 0.15 1.10 4.73
N ARG A 294 -1.13 1.52 4.55
CA ARG A 294 -2.30 0.72 4.90
C ARG A 294 -2.45 -0.51 3.98
N ILE A 295 -2.13 -0.39 2.69
CA ILE A 295 -2.08 -1.53 1.74
C ILE A 295 -1.05 -2.55 2.22
N MET A 296 0.16 -2.13 2.63
CA MET A 296 1.17 -3.02 3.18
C MET A 296 0.68 -3.71 4.46
N GLY A 297 0.04 -2.97 5.37
CA GLY A 297 -0.57 -3.50 6.58
C GLY A 297 -1.69 -4.49 6.30
N ALA A 298 -2.62 -4.16 5.39
CA ALA A 298 -3.71 -5.04 5.00
C ALA A 298 -3.20 -6.33 4.34
N MET A 299 -2.14 -6.24 3.52
CA MET A 299 -1.49 -7.42 2.95
C MET A 299 -0.92 -8.33 4.04
N ALA A 300 -0.19 -7.78 5.02
CA ALA A 300 0.34 -8.55 6.14
C ALA A 300 -0.78 -9.16 7.00
N GLU A 301 -1.93 -8.46 7.12
CA GLU A 301 -3.08 -8.91 7.88
C GLU A 301 -3.80 -10.12 7.26
N ILE A 302 -3.82 -10.25 5.92
CA ILE A 302 -4.55 -11.33 5.25
C ILE A 302 -3.65 -12.39 4.61
N SER A 303 -2.36 -12.08 4.42
CA SER A 303 -1.38 -12.97 3.76
C SER A 303 -0.28 -13.39 4.72
N HIS A 304 -0.63 -14.24 5.67
CA HIS A 304 0.27 -14.86 6.63
C HIS A 304 -0.21 -16.26 7.04
N ASP A 305 0.65 -17.01 7.71
CA ASP A 305 0.32 -18.22 8.43
C ASP A 305 0.96 -18.20 9.84
N GLN A 306 0.93 -19.33 10.56
CA GLN A 306 1.53 -19.47 11.88
C GLN A 306 3.05 -19.25 11.90
N ASN A 307 3.72 -19.37 10.75
CA ASN A 307 5.18 -19.26 10.63
C ASN A 307 5.63 -17.83 10.27
N GLY A 308 4.77 -17.02 9.64
CA GLY A 308 5.12 -15.66 9.25
C GLY A 308 4.36 -15.14 8.04
N LEU A 309 4.94 -14.13 7.40
CA LEU A 309 4.38 -13.43 6.24
C LEU A 309 4.37 -14.32 4.97
N ILE A 310 3.49 -13.96 4.03
CA ILE A 310 3.42 -14.58 2.68
C ILE A 310 3.28 -13.45 1.66
N TRP A 311 4.40 -12.90 1.19
CA TRP A 311 4.36 -11.80 0.22
C TRP A 311 3.99 -12.30 -1.18
N PRO A 312 3.08 -11.60 -1.92
CA PRO A 312 2.95 -11.76 -3.36
C PRO A 312 4.28 -11.42 -4.07
N GLU A 313 4.60 -12.15 -5.14
CA GLU A 313 5.85 -11.94 -5.89
C GLU A 313 6.04 -10.50 -6.37
N ALA A 314 4.95 -9.81 -6.72
CA ALA A 314 4.99 -8.44 -7.24
C ALA A 314 5.54 -7.41 -6.23
N ILE A 315 5.34 -7.63 -4.92
CA ILE A 315 5.73 -6.68 -3.87
C ILE A 315 6.71 -7.25 -2.84
N ALA A 316 7.05 -8.52 -2.93
CA ALA A 316 8.03 -9.13 -2.04
C ALA A 316 9.35 -8.33 -2.03
N PRO A 317 10.01 -8.14 -0.87
CA PRO A 317 11.24 -7.33 -0.80
C PRO A 317 12.36 -7.92 -1.65
N TYR A 318 12.37 -9.25 -1.82
CA TYR A 318 13.23 -10.02 -2.71
C TYR A 318 12.42 -11.16 -3.34
N GLN A 319 12.84 -11.63 -4.51
CA GLN A 319 12.23 -12.78 -5.19
C GLN A 319 12.63 -14.10 -4.54
N PHE A 320 13.90 -14.15 -4.08
CA PHE A 320 14.52 -15.36 -3.54
C PHE A 320 15.19 -15.11 -2.20
N TYR A 321 15.02 -16.08 -1.29
CA TYR A 321 15.83 -16.22 -0.08
C TYR A 321 16.76 -17.41 -0.25
N LEU A 322 18.07 -17.16 -0.28
CA LEU A 322 19.10 -18.18 -0.54
C LEU A 322 19.95 -18.41 0.71
N PHE A 323 20.20 -19.65 1.08
CA PHE A 323 21.20 -19.96 2.08
C PHE A 323 21.79 -21.38 1.95
N PRO A 324 23.04 -21.59 2.44
CA PRO A 324 23.63 -22.91 2.59
C PRO A 324 23.06 -23.58 3.83
N LEU A 325 22.67 -24.86 3.72
CA LEU A 325 22.32 -25.71 4.85
C LEU A 325 23.57 -26.46 5.28
N LEU A 326 24.22 -26.01 6.36
CA LEU A 326 25.46 -26.56 6.88
C LEU A 326 25.20 -27.47 8.07
N GLY A 327 25.90 -28.59 8.15
CA GLY A 327 25.83 -29.57 9.24
C GLY A 327 26.89 -29.36 10.34
N GLY A 328 27.94 -28.56 10.03
CA GLY A 328 29.07 -28.31 10.91
C GLY A 328 30.17 -27.51 10.22
N LYS A 329 31.45 -27.78 10.56
CA LYS A 329 32.60 -27.13 9.93
C LYS A 329 33.43 -28.14 9.09
N THR A 330 32.74 -28.99 8.32
CA THR A 330 33.40 -30.04 7.51
C THR A 330 33.92 -29.52 6.16
N LYS A 331 34.66 -30.36 5.44
CA LYS A 331 35.10 -30.04 4.07
C LYS A 331 33.88 -29.92 3.13
N GLU A 332 32.90 -30.77 3.33
CA GLU A 332 31.62 -30.77 2.58
C GLU A 332 30.86 -29.47 2.79
N ASP A 333 30.81 -28.94 4.02
CA ASP A 333 30.15 -27.66 4.32
C ASP A 333 30.89 -26.47 3.64
N LYS A 334 32.22 -26.51 3.54
CA LYS A 334 32.97 -25.50 2.79
C LYS A 334 32.62 -25.52 1.30
N GLU A 335 32.42 -26.71 0.72
CA GLU A 335 32.01 -26.84 -0.68
C GLU A 335 30.56 -26.37 -0.88
N VAL A 336 29.65 -26.71 0.05
CA VAL A 336 28.25 -26.21 0.04
C VAL A 336 28.23 -24.68 0.04
N LYS A 337 29.00 -24.03 0.91
CA LYS A 337 29.11 -22.57 0.98
C LYS A 337 29.65 -22.00 -0.33
N LYS A 338 30.77 -22.56 -0.86
CA LYS A 338 31.35 -22.14 -2.11
C LYS A 338 30.37 -22.20 -3.28
N GLN A 339 29.60 -23.30 -3.40
CA GLN A 339 28.60 -23.45 -4.46
C GLN A 339 27.43 -22.50 -4.27
N THR A 340 27.04 -22.19 -3.02
CA THR A 340 26.03 -21.18 -2.73
C THR A 340 26.50 -19.78 -3.12
N ASP A 341 27.75 -19.42 -2.83
CA ASP A 341 28.35 -18.14 -3.25
C ASP A 341 28.39 -18.01 -4.77
N ILE A 342 28.77 -19.07 -5.48
CA ILE A 342 28.78 -19.10 -6.95
C ILE A 342 27.36 -18.91 -7.50
N LEU A 343 26.39 -19.60 -6.92
CA LEU A 343 24.98 -19.47 -7.31
C LEU A 343 24.49 -18.04 -7.09
N TYR A 344 24.75 -17.48 -5.90
CA TYR A 344 24.40 -16.10 -5.59
C TYR A 344 24.90 -15.11 -6.63
N GLN A 345 26.21 -15.21 -6.99
CA GLN A 345 26.81 -14.34 -8.01
C GLN A 345 26.15 -14.49 -9.39
N LYS A 346 25.80 -15.73 -9.78
CA LYS A 346 25.06 -15.98 -11.03
C LYS A 346 23.68 -15.37 -11.00
N MET A 347 22.95 -15.47 -9.87
CA MET A 347 21.62 -14.90 -9.70
C MET A 347 21.66 -13.37 -9.81
N ILE A 348 22.62 -12.72 -9.13
CA ILE A 348 22.77 -11.26 -9.21
C ILE A 348 23.14 -10.80 -10.63
N LYS A 349 24.06 -11.48 -11.31
CA LYS A 349 24.42 -11.18 -12.71
C LYS A 349 23.22 -11.34 -13.66
N ALA A 350 22.28 -12.23 -13.34
CA ALA A 350 21.06 -12.42 -14.10
C ALA A 350 19.95 -11.40 -13.74
N GLY A 351 20.23 -10.40 -12.87
CA GLY A 351 19.28 -9.36 -12.49
C GLY A 351 18.23 -9.80 -11.45
N LEU A 352 18.40 -10.97 -10.82
CA LEU A 352 17.45 -11.48 -9.83
C LEU A 352 17.61 -10.79 -8.48
N GLU A 353 16.51 -10.51 -7.83
CA GLU A 353 16.49 -9.96 -6.46
C GLU A 353 16.63 -11.08 -5.43
N VAL A 354 17.82 -11.21 -4.86
CA VAL A 354 18.16 -12.29 -3.92
C VAL A 354 18.58 -11.71 -2.57
N LEU A 355 17.97 -12.21 -1.51
CA LEU A 355 18.47 -12.06 -0.14
C LEU A 355 19.23 -13.34 0.23
N TYR A 356 20.56 -13.20 0.36
CA TYR A 356 21.44 -14.31 0.71
C TYR A 356 21.75 -14.30 2.20
N ASP A 357 21.29 -15.32 2.93
CA ASP A 357 21.63 -15.52 4.34
C ASP A 357 23.01 -16.22 4.46
N ASP A 358 24.01 -15.40 4.51
CA ASP A 358 25.42 -15.78 4.64
C ASP A 358 25.92 -15.82 6.09
N ARG A 359 25.05 -15.63 7.09
CA ARG A 359 25.40 -15.68 8.52
C ARG A 359 25.94 -17.06 8.90
N GLU A 360 27.01 -17.10 9.68
CA GLU A 360 27.68 -18.34 10.10
C GLU A 360 27.46 -18.66 11.60
N ASP A 361 27.03 -17.68 12.35
CA ASP A 361 26.85 -17.69 13.80
C ASP A 361 25.47 -18.20 14.27
N ILE A 362 24.59 -18.54 13.33
CA ILE A 362 23.24 -19.03 13.61
C ILE A 362 23.01 -20.42 13.01
N THR A 363 22.11 -21.17 13.63
CA THR A 363 21.78 -22.53 13.19
C THR A 363 20.98 -22.56 11.89
N SER A 364 21.05 -23.66 11.16
CA SER A 364 20.21 -23.91 9.98
C SER A 364 18.72 -23.84 10.30
N GLY A 365 18.32 -24.26 11.51
CA GLY A 365 16.94 -24.19 11.98
C GLY A 365 16.44 -22.74 12.16
N GLU A 366 17.31 -21.83 12.63
CA GLU A 366 17.00 -20.41 12.73
C GLU A 366 16.87 -19.77 11.35
N LYS A 367 17.76 -20.09 10.40
CA LYS A 367 17.64 -19.62 9.00
C LYS A 367 16.32 -20.03 8.35
N LEU A 368 15.84 -21.26 8.62
CA LEU A 368 14.56 -21.75 8.14
C LEU A 368 13.38 -20.95 8.73
N LYS A 369 13.41 -20.67 10.04
CA LYS A 369 12.39 -19.87 10.73
C LYS A 369 12.37 -18.43 10.23
N ASP A 370 13.56 -17.83 10.05
CA ASP A 370 13.69 -16.48 9.49
C ASP A 370 13.14 -16.41 8.06
N ALA A 371 13.46 -17.41 7.22
CA ALA A 371 12.95 -17.46 5.85
C ALA A 371 11.41 -17.49 5.81
N ASP A 372 10.78 -18.29 6.68
CA ASP A 372 9.32 -18.37 6.75
C ASP A 372 8.71 -17.11 7.37
N LEU A 373 9.34 -16.50 8.40
CA LEU A 373 8.91 -15.26 9.01
C LEU A 373 8.97 -14.07 8.03
N LEU A 374 10.06 -13.93 7.26
CA LEU A 374 10.25 -12.90 6.25
C LEU A 374 9.26 -13.01 5.09
N GLY A 375 8.75 -14.20 4.81
CA GLY A 375 7.71 -14.42 3.81
C GLY A 375 8.14 -14.22 2.36
N ILE A 376 9.44 -14.36 2.05
CA ILE A 376 9.97 -14.25 0.68
C ILE A 376 9.44 -15.41 -0.17
N PRO A 377 8.92 -15.17 -1.39
CA PRO A 377 8.14 -16.15 -2.15
C PRO A 377 8.85 -17.47 -2.43
N LYS A 378 10.14 -17.43 -2.71
CA LYS A 378 10.92 -18.62 -3.09
C LYS A 378 12.16 -18.75 -2.22
N ARG A 379 12.27 -19.86 -1.49
CA ARG A 379 13.44 -20.21 -0.70
C ARG A 379 14.30 -21.22 -1.45
N ILE A 380 15.59 -20.92 -1.60
CA ILE A 380 16.58 -21.80 -2.24
C ILE A 380 17.56 -22.30 -1.18
N ILE A 381 17.75 -23.59 -1.14
CA ILE A 381 18.71 -24.27 -0.25
C ILE A 381 19.70 -25.07 -1.06
N ILE A 382 20.99 -24.89 -0.74
CA ILE A 382 22.07 -25.78 -1.13
C ILE A 382 22.54 -26.52 0.14
N SER A 383 22.60 -27.83 0.07
CA SER A 383 23.08 -28.71 1.14
C SER A 383 23.99 -29.78 0.55
N ASN A 384 24.69 -30.51 1.40
CA ASN A 384 25.51 -31.65 0.97
C ASN A 384 24.66 -32.67 0.17
N ARG A 385 23.45 -32.98 0.67
CA ARG A 385 22.49 -33.87 -0.01
C ARG A 385 22.09 -33.38 -1.41
N THR A 386 21.86 -32.07 -1.58
CA THR A 386 21.49 -31.51 -2.88
C THR A 386 22.68 -31.48 -3.84
N LEU A 387 23.88 -31.20 -3.35
CA LEU A 387 25.12 -31.18 -4.15
C LEU A 387 25.48 -32.58 -4.68
N GLN A 388 25.36 -33.62 -3.88
CA GLN A 388 25.54 -35.00 -4.34
C GLN A 388 24.63 -35.36 -5.50
N LYS A 389 23.42 -34.76 -5.55
CA LYS A 389 22.46 -34.90 -6.66
C LYS A 389 22.66 -33.88 -7.76
N LYS A 390 23.70 -33.06 -7.73
CA LYS A 390 23.96 -31.91 -8.63
C LYS A 390 22.72 -31.02 -8.80
N SER A 391 22.02 -30.77 -7.70
CA SER A 391 20.74 -30.02 -7.65
C SER A 391 20.72 -29.01 -6.52
N LEU A 392 19.70 -28.17 -6.53
CA LEU A 392 19.32 -27.27 -5.43
C LEU A 392 17.85 -27.55 -5.07
N GLU A 393 17.48 -27.22 -3.85
CA GLU A 393 16.09 -27.29 -3.37
C GLU A 393 15.44 -25.93 -3.45
N ILE A 394 14.24 -25.86 -4.02
CA ILE A 394 13.38 -24.65 -4.00
C ILE A 394 12.09 -24.98 -3.29
N LYS A 395 11.75 -24.15 -2.30
CA LYS A 395 10.46 -24.18 -1.63
C LYS A 395 9.67 -22.90 -1.96
N GLU A 396 8.43 -23.07 -2.40
CA GLU A 396 7.47 -21.96 -2.56
C GLU A 396 6.83 -21.64 -1.20
N ARG A 397 6.93 -20.38 -0.73
CA ARG A 397 6.41 -19.97 0.58
C ARG A 397 4.89 -20.12 0.71
N LYS A 398 4.14 -19.84 -0.35
CA LYS A 398 2.66 -19.86 -0.34
C LYS A 398 2.07 -21.27 -0.31
N THR A 399 2.72 -22.23 -0.95
CA THR A 399 2.16 -23.59 -1.17
C THR A 399 2.91 -24.66 -0.43
N ASP A 400 4.04 -24.32 0.19
CA ASP A 400 5.01 -25.23 0.81
C ASP A 400 5.57 -26.31 -0.15
N LYS A 401 5.32 -26.17 -1.45
CA LYS A 401 5.81 -27.10 -2.46
C LYS A 401 7.32 -27.04 -2.57
N ILE A 402 7.95 -28.23 -2.47
CA ILE A 402 9.40 -28.39 -2.60
C ILE A 402 9.71 -29.06 -3.93
N LYS A 403 10.66 -28.50 -4.67
CA LYS A 403 11.18 -29.05 -5.94
C LYS A 403 12.70 -29.12 -5.90
N LEU A 404 13.26 -30.20 -6.45
CA LEU A 404 14.70 -30.33 -6.72
C LEU A 404 14.97 -29.93 -8.18
N ILE A 405 15.81 -28.93 -8.38
CA ILE A 405 16.20 -28.44 -9.70
C ILE A 405 17.67 -28.69 -9.92
N LYS A 406 18.05 -29.25 -11.07
CA LYS A 406 19.46 -29.45 -11.44
C LYS A 406 20.19 -28.11 -11.52
N LEU A 407 21.39 -27.99 -10.95
CA LEU A 407 22.20 -26.76 -10.96
C LEU A 407 22.45 -26.23 -12.38
N LYS A 408 22.59 -27.10 -13.37
CA LYS A 408 22.73 -26.69 -14.79
C LYS A 408 21.48 -26.04 -15.37
N ASN A 409 20.29 -26.32 -14.82
CA ASN A 409 19.01 -25.80 -15.26
C ASN A 409 18.61 -24.52 -14.52
N PHE A 410 19.52 -23.92 -13.75
CA PHE A 410 19.26 -22.69 -13.00
C PHE A 410 18.72 -21.55 -13.90
N ALA A 411 19.13 -21.51 -15.19
CA ALA A 411 18.59 -20.54 -16.15
C ALA A 411 17.06 -20.62 -16.30
N MET A 412 16.41 -21.74 -15.93
CA MET A 412 14.94 -21.87 -15.95
C MET A 412 14.26 -21.08 -14.81
N LEU A 413 15.02 -20.61 -13.80
CA LEU A 413 14.50 -19.74 -12.73
C LEU A 413 14.45 -18.27 -13.15
N VAL A 414 15.08 -17.94 -14.26
CA VAL A 414 15.22 -16.57 -14.78
C VAL A 414 14.09 -16.24 -15.78
N LYS A 415 13.37 -17.25 -16.23
CA LYS A 415 12.16 -17.11 -17.06
C LYS A 415 10.91 -17.14 -16.19
#